data_e63b825d516b5a64bf466a358c5ab30d
#
_entry.id   e63b825d516b5a64bf466a358c5ab30d
#
_cell.length_a   1.000
_cell.length_b   1.000
_cell.length_c   1.000
_cell.angle_alpha   90.00
_cell.angle_beta   90.00
_cell.angle_gamma   90.00
#
_symmetry.space_group_name_H-M   'P 1'
#
loop_
_entity.id
_entity.type
_entity.pdbx_description
1 polymer ?
#
loop_
_entity_poly.entity_id
_entity_poly.type
_entity_poly.pdbx_seq_one_letter_code
_entity_poly.pdbx_strand_id
1 'polypeptide(L)'
;MDVLSAAIAVMRTGQPYSNRLQLGEQWCYRFDRYDGIGFHVLLSGTAWLIPEQGPSIRLDAGDVLLMPHGSPHHLSDSPQVMAAVPVEDATAGDGPADFLCGKYRLDRSRVHPLLAGLPDVIHLSGGVGAHPELDAAITLLAAEVDATRQGQSAALTALVDVLLVYLVRAWLDENPITGWPKAIHDP
;
A
#
# COMPACT_ATOMS: atom_id res chain seq x y z
N MET A 1 -4.13 6.34 -24.15
CA MET A 1 -3.84 5.66 -22.85
C MET A 1 -2.94 6.60 -22.09
N ASP A 2 -3.37 7.07 -20.95
CA ASP A 2 -2.60 8.02 -20.15
C ASP A 2 -1.30 7.39 -19.58
N VAL A 3 -0.37 8.25 -19.18
CA VAL A 3 0.99 7.85 -18.78
C VAL A 3 0.99 6.95 -17.56
N LEU A 4 0.09 7.18 -16.58
CA LEU A 4 0.00 6.38 -15.36
C LEU A 4 -0.50 4.96 -15.68
N SER A 5 -1.57 4.86 -16.49
CA SER A 5 -2.11 3.57 -16.93
C SER A 5 -1.08 2.78 -17.74
N ALA A 6 -0.32 3.46 -18.61
CA ALA A 6 0.76 2.84 -19.37
C ALA A 6 1.89 2.35 -18.46
N ALA A 7 2.30 3.16 -17.49
CA ALA A 7 3.35 2.82 -16.53
C ALA A 7 2.98 1.56 -15.71
N ILE A 8 1.77 1.51 -15.18
CA ILE A 8 1.27 0.37 -14.40
C ILE A 8 1.17 -0.89 -15.26
N ALA A 9 0.60 -0.78 -16.48
CA ALA A 9 0.40 -1.92 -17.36
C ALA A 9 1.71 -2.58 -17.83
N VAL A 10 2.75 -1.76 -18.09
CA VAL A 10 4.05 -2.28 -18.59
C VAL A 10 4.86 -2.97 -17.49
N MET A 11 4.69 -2.53 -16.23
CA MET A 11 5.51 -3.01 -15.12
C MET A 11 4.93 -4.20 -14.37
N ARG A 12 3.63 -4.42 -14.51
CA ARG A 12 2.91 -5.48 -13.80
C ARG A 12 3.35 -6.85 -14.26
N THR A 13 3.89 -7.66 -13.36
CA THR A 13 4.21 -9.08 -13.60
C THR A 13 3.49 -9.95 -12.56
N GLY A 14 2.76 -10.96 -13.03
CA GLY A 14 2.03 -11.88 -12.17
C GLY A 14 0.74 -11.30 -11.59
N GLN A 15 0.19 -12.03 -10.65
CA GLN A 15 -1.03 -11.62 -9.94
C GLN A 15 -0.68 -10.86 -8.65
N PRO A 16 -1.44 -9.82 -8.30
CA PRO A 16 -1.30 -9.17 -7.01
C PRO A 16 -1.70 -10.13 -5.89
N TYR A 17 -1.11 -9.90 -4.73
CA TYR A 17 -1.47 -10.56 -3.50
C TYR A 17 -2.03 -9.54 -2.53
N SER A 18 -3.09 -9.89 -1.84
CA SER A 18 -3.63 -9.11 -0.73
C SER A 18 -4.10 -10.02 0.39
N ASN A 19 -3.96 -9.55 1.62
CA ASN A 19 -4.41 -10.25 2.82
C ASN A 19 -4.84 -9.22 3.88
N ARG A 20 -5.54 -9.71 4.89
CA ARG A 20 -5.90 -8.96 6.08
C ARG A 20 -5.13 -9.48 7.27
N LEU A 21 -4.60 -8.57 8.08
CA LEU A 21 -3.84 -8.86 9.29
C LEU A 21 -4.52 -8.16 10.47
N GLN A 22 -5.21 -8.92 11.29
CA GLN A 22 -5.71 -8.44 12.58
C GLN A 22 -4.70 -8.79 13.65
N LEU A 23 -4.22 -7.78 14.37
CA LEU A 23 -3.05 -7.88 15.24
C LEU A 23 -3.43 -7.61 16.69
N GLY A 24 -2.91 -8.45 17.57
CA GLY A 24 -3.14 -8.38 19.02
C GLY A 24 -2.41 -7.23 19.71
N GLU A 25 -1.99 -7.44 20.96
CA GLU A 25 -1.15 -6.52 21.73
C GLU A 25 0.33 -6.92 21.62
N GLN A 26 1.23 -5.93 21.68
CA GLN A 26 2.69 -6.11 21.69
C GLN A 26 3.21 -6.87 20.44
N TRP A 27 3.10 -6.22 19.32
CA TRP A 27 3.55 -6.79 18.04
C TRP A 27 4.53 -5.85 17.32
N CYS A 28 5.46 -6.45 16.59
CA CYS A 28 6.34 -5.77 15.64
C CYS A 28 6.67 -6.74 14.52
N TYR A 29 6.23 -6.43 13.32
CA TYR A 29 6.47 -7.27 12.15
C TYR A 29 7.44 -6.61 11.19
N ARG A 30 8.43 -7.41 10.73
CA ARG A 30 9.40 -7.02 9.73
C ARG A 30 8.90 -7.42 8.35
N PHE A 31 8.94 -6.46 7.45
CA PHE A 31 8.71 -6.63 6.02
C PHE A 31 10.04 -6.50 5.30
N ASP A 32 10.53 -7.59 4.77
CA ASP A 32 11.79 -7.60 4.02
C ASP A 32 11.63 -6.94 2.66
N ARG A 33 12.75 -6.55 2.04
CA ARG A 33 12.77 -5.95 0.70
C ARG A 33 12.05 -6.84 -0.29
N TYR A 34 11.24 -6.24 -1.12
CA TYR A 34 10.43 -6.92 -2.11
C TYR A 34 10.59 -6.28 -3.51
N ASP A 35 10.73 -7.13 -4.54
CA ASP A 35 10.81 -6.64 -5.92
C ASP A 35 9.42 -6.31 -6.46
N GLY A 36 8.92 -5.12 -6.08
CA GLY A 36 7.57 -4.70 -6.45
C GLY A 36 7.10 -3.49 -5.66
N ILE A 37 5.79 -3.28 -5.71
CA ILE A 37 5.07 -2.28 -4.92
C ILE A 37 4.33 -2.99 -3.79
N GLY A 38 4.46 -2.47 -2.57
CA GLY A 38 3.64 -2.88 -1.43
C GLY A 38 2.72 -1.77 -0.96
N PHE A 39 1.59 -2.13 -0.36
CA PHE A 39 0.73 -1.17 0.32
C PHE A 39 0.20 -1.74 1.65
N HIS A 40 -0.10 -0.85 2.57
CA HIS A 40 -0.79 -1.14 3.82
C HIS A 40 -1.87 -0.10 4.06
N VAL A 41 -3.05 -0.54 4.44
CA VAL A 41 -4.16 0.32 4.87
C VAL A 41 -4.49 -0.06 6.30
N LEU A 42 -4.45 0.89 7.23
CA LEU A 42 -4.90 0.66 8.59
C LEU A 42 -6.42 0.85 8.64
N LEU A 43 -7.16 -0.25 8.69
CA LEU A 43 -8.64 -0.23 8.71
C LEU A 43 -9.19 0.20 10.07
N SER A 44 -8.51 -0.18 11.15
CA SER A 44 -8.88 0.22 12.52
C SER A 44 -7.67 0.22 13.45
N GLY A 45 -7.78 0.91 14.59
CA GLY A 45 -6.74 1.01 15.59
C GLY A 45 -5.70 2.09 15.30
N THR A 46 -4.54 1.93 15.92
CA THR A 46 -3.36 2.77 15.72
C THR A 46 -2.12 1.90 15.58
N ALA A 47 -1.12 2.38 14.83
CA ALA A 47 0.13 1.67 14.62
C ALA A 47 1.28 2.64 14.32
N TRP A 48 2.45 2.09 14.08
CA TRP A 48 3.63 2.81 13.64
C TRP A 48 4.25 2.12 12.44
N LEU A 49 4.57 2.91 11.43
CA LEU A 49 5.53 2.52 10.40
C LEU A 49 6.92 2.94 10.87
N ILE A 50 7.84 1.99 10.86
CA ILE A 50 9.26 2.23 11.15
C ILE A 50 10.04 1.91 9.87
N PRO A 51 10.39 2.91 9.05
CA PRO A 51 11.17 2.69 7.83
C PRO A 51 12.60 2.34 8.19
N GLU A 52 13.35 1.75 7.25
CA GLU A 52 14.77 1.46 7.42
C GLU A 52 15.59 2.74 7.64
N GLN A 53 15.16 3.85 7.03
CA GLN A 53 15.76 5.17 7.17
C GLN A 53 14.69 6.21 7.44
N GLY A 54 14.98 7.12 8.36
CA GLY A 54 14.08 8.20 8.73
C GLY A 54 13.33 7.95 10.04
N PRO A 55 12.46 8.88 10.44
CA PRO A 55 11.69 8.79 11.67
C PRO A 55 10.53 7.78 11.53
N SER A 56 10.12 7.24 12.68
CA SER A 56 8.87 6.46 12.76
C SER A 56 7.67 7.35 12.47
N ILE A 57 6.70 6.81 11.73
CA ILE A 57 5.48 7.49 11.34
C ILE A 57 4.32 6.85 12.08
N ARG A 58 3.57 7.66 12.84
CA ARG A 58 2.33 7.19 13.48
C ARG A 58 1.24 7.05 12.43
N LEU A 59 0.46 5.99 12.55
CA LEU A 59 -0.68 5.68 11.71
C LEU A 59 -1.95 5.67 12.54
N ASP A 60 -2.98 6.30 12.02
CA ASP A 60 -4.33 6.25 12.55
C ASP A 60 -5.26 5.52 11.54
N ALA A 61 -6.42 5.07 12.00
CA ALA A 61 -7.38 4.37 11.15
C ALA A 61 -7.75 5.19 9.90
N GLY A 62 -7.70 4.57 8.74
CA GLY A 62 -7.87 5.19 7.42
C GLY A 62 -6.58 5.56 6.73
N ASP A 63 -5.44 5.59 7.44
CA ASP A 63 -4.15 5.89 6.82
C ASP A 63 -3.73 4.81 5.84
N VAL A 64 -3.13 5.25 4.75
CA VAL A 64 -2.63 4.38 3.69
C VAL A 64 -1.14 4.62 3.47
N LEU A 65 -0.41 3.52 3.40
CA LEU A 65 1.00 3.50 3.06
C LEU A 65 1.19 2.85 1.69
N LEU A 66 2.03 3.45 0.87
CA LEU A 66 2.50 2.85 -0.37
C LEU A 66 4.02 2.80 -0.32
N MET A 67 4.59 1.63 -0.62
CA MET A 67 6.02 1.38 -0.80
C MET A 67 6.31 1.12 -2.28
N PRO A 68 6.56 2.18 -3.09
CA PRO A 68 6.70 2.04 -4.54
C PRO A 68 7.89 1.17 -4.96
N HIS A 69 8.87 1.06 -4.08
CA HIS A 69 10.11 0.30 -4.34
C HIS A 69 10.22 -0.98 -3.53
N GLY A 70 9.16 -1.38 -2.80
CA GLY A 70 9.18 -2.52 -1.90
C GLY A 70 10.24 -2.40 -0.82
N SER A 71 10.43 -1.19 -0.30
CA SER A 71 11.45 -0.87 0.70
C SER A 71 11.22 -1.63 2.01
N PRO A 72 12.26 -2.15 2.67
CA PRO A 72 12.12 -2.86 3.93
C PRO A 72 11.67 -1.90 5.04
N HIS A 73 10.80 -2.39 5.90
CA HIS A 73 10.21 -1.60 6.98
C HIS A 73 9.65 -2.50 8.08
N HIS A 74 9.27 -1.89 9.19
CA HIS A 74 8.49 -2.56 10.23
C HIS A 74 7.15 -1.88 10.40
N LEU A 75 6.13 -2.68 10.71
CA LEU A 75 4.89 -2.21 11.32
C LEU A 75 4.87 -2.67 12.77
N SER A 76 4.48 -1.79 13.70
CA SER A 76 4.53 -2.06 15.13
C SER A 76 3.42 -1.31 15.88
N ASP A 77 3.08 -1.80 17.06
CA ASP A 77 2.23 -1.08 18.03
C ASP A 77 2.99 0.04 18.78
N SER A 78 4.30 0.13 18.60
CA SER A 78 5.22 1.05 19.26
C SER A 78 6.11 1.78 18.26
N PRO A 79 6.57 3.02 18.54
CA PRO A 79 7.48 3.76 17.67
C PRO A 79 8.90 3.16 17.58
N GLN A 80 9.17 2.09 18.30
CA GLN A 80 10.47 1.45 18.38
C GLN A 80 10.39 0.00 17.94
N VAL A 81 11.42 -0.48 17.25
CA VAL A 81 11.53 -1.90 16.90
C VAL A 81 11.82 -2.70 18.17
N MET A 82 10.90 -3.55 18.54
CA MET A 82 11.05 -4.50 19.67
C MET A 82 10.79 -5.92 19.15
N ALA A 83 11.73 -6.82 19.35
CA ALA A 83 11.57 -8.26 19.06
C ALA A 83 10.84 -8.55 17.72
N ALA A 84 11.26 -7.89 16.63
CA ALA A 84 10.57 -7.97 15.35
C ALA A 84 10.55 -9.40 14.81
N VAL A 85 9.37 -9.84 14.39
CA VAL A 85 9.10 -11.13 13.77
C VAL A 85 8.89 -10.93 12.27
N PRO A 86 9.39 -11.83 11.38
CA PRO A 86 9.03 -11.77 9.97
C PRO A 86 7.51 -11.81 9.78
N VAL A 87 6.98 -11.03 8.83
CA VAL A 87 5.52 -10.97 8.62
C VAL A 87 4.94 -12.33 8.17
N GLU A 88 5.74 -13.18 7.59
CA GLU A 88 5.36 -14.56 7.21
C GLU A 88 5.00 -15.42 8.42
N ASP A 89 5.57 -15.09 9.59
CA ASP A 89 5.31 -15.76 10.87
C ASP A 89 4.23 -15.02 11.70
N ALA A 90 3.57 -14.01 11.11
CA ALA A 90 2.53 -13.27 11.79
C ALA A 90 1.36 -14.19 12.13
N THR A 91 0.93 -14.13 13.39
CA THR A 91 -0.27 -14.82 13.85
C THR A 91 -1.42 -13.83 13.94
N ALA A 92 -2.57 -14.20 13.37
CA ALA A 92 -3.78 -13.43 13.56
C ALA A 92 -4.14 -13.33 15.05
N GLY A 93 -4.55 -12.15 15.49
CA GLY A 93 -4.98 -11.87 16.86
C GLY A 93 -6.33 -11.14 16.88
N ASP A 94 -6.89 -10.99 18.05
CA ASP A 94 -8.17 -10.29 18.28
C ASP A 94 -7.96 -8.82 18.74
N GLY A 95 -6.84 -8.22 18.32
CA GLY A 95 -6.48 -6.88 18.78
C GLY A 95 -7.11 -5.75 17.97
N PRO A 96 -6.86 -4.50 18.41
CA PRO A 96 -7.48 -3.33 17.82
C PRO A 96 -6.92 -2.94 16.46
N ALA A 97 -5.70 -3.34 16.13
CA ALA A 97 -5.06 -3.00 14.86
C ALA A 97 -5.44 -3.99 13.77
N ASP A 98 -6.00 -3.47 12.68
CA ASP A 98 -6.47 -4.25 11.55
C ASP A 98 -5.94 -3.65 10.26
N PHE A 99 -5.11 -4.40 9.55
CA PHE A 99 -4.49 -3.99 8.30
C PHE A 99 -5.01 -4.76 7.10
N LEU A 100 -5.26 -4.04 6.03
CA LEU A 100 -5.34 -4.57 4.69
C LEU A 100 -3.98 -4.37 4.03
N CYS A 101 -3.29 -5.46 3.71
CA CYS A 101 -1.97 -5.43 3.09
C CYS A 101 -2.04 -6.01 1.68
N GLY A 102 -1.15 -5.55 0.81
CA GLY A 102 -1.02 -6.15 -0.50
C GLY A 102 0.29 -5.81 -1.17
N LYS A 103 0.60 -6.56 -2.20
CA LYS A 103 1.84 -6.40 -2.96
C LYS A 103 1.67 -6.78 -4.42
N TYR A 104 2.40 -6.07 -5.27
CA TYR A 104 2.54 -6.30 -6.69
C TYR A 104 3.99 -6.60 -7.05
N ARG A 105 4.24 -7.66 -7.79
CA ARG A 105 5.54 -7.86 -8.43
C ARG A 105 5.66 -6.93 -9.64
N LEU A 106 6.81 -6.27 -9.76
CA LEU A 106 7.15 -5.43 -10.90
C LEU A 106 8.33 -6.05 -11.67
N ASP A 107 8.29 -5.90 -12.99
CA ASP A 107 9.47 -6.15 -13.82
C ASP A 107 10.42 -4.96 -13.73
N ARG A 108 11.44 -5.05 -12.89
CA ARG A 108 12.43 -3.99 -12.69
C ARG A 108 13.28 -3.68 -13.92
N SER A 109 13.31 -4.56 -14.92
CA SER A 109 13.99 -4.28 -16.19
C SER A 109 13.28 -3.21 -17.02
N ARG A 110 12.02 -2.89 -16.65
CA ARG A 110 11.13 -1.95 -17.35
C ARG A 110 10.57 -0.86 -16.44
N VAL A 111 11.34 -0.45 -15.41
CA VAL A 111 10.86 0.59 -14.48
C VAL A 111 10.55 1.87 -15.23
N HIS A 112 9.28 2.26 -15.18
CA HIS A 112 8.85 3.51 -15.79
C HIS A 112 9.37 4.69 -14.96
N PRO A 113 9.90 5.78 -15.58
CA PRO A 113 10.44 6.93 -14.86
C PRO A 113 9.49 7.53 -13.82
N LEU A 114 8.18 7.42 -14.05
CA LEU A 114 7.13 7.81 -13.11
C LEU A 114 7.33 7.13 -11.74
N LEU A 115 7.41 5.82 -11.72
CA LEU A 115 7.54 5.09 -10.47
C LEU A 115 8.96 5.19 -9.89
N ALA A 116 9.98 5.31 -10.73
CA ALA A 116 11.35 5.51 -10.27
C ALA A 116 11.54 6.83 -9.49
N GLY A 117 10.72 7.84 -9.78
CA GLY A 117 10.74 9.15 -9.11
C GLY A 117 9.91 9.24 -7.82
N LEU A 118 9.16 8.18 -7.46
CA LEU A 118 8.39 8.16 -6.22
C LEU A 118 9.32 7.98 -5.00
N PRO A 119 8.97 8.53 -3.83
CA PRO A 119 9.72 8.29 -2.60
C PRO A 119 9.61 6.83 -2.14
N ASP A 120 10.51 6.40 -1.25
CA ASP A 120 10.50 5.03 -0.72
C ASP A 120 9.24 4.69 0.07
N VAL A 121 8.66 5.69 0.73
CA VAL A 121 7.40 5.60 1.47
C VAL A 121 6.51 6.77 1.08
N ILE A 122 5.29 6.46 0.71
CA ILE A 122 4.20 7.43 0.57
C ILE A 122 3.21 7.16 1.69
N HIS A 123 2.93 8.18 2.51
CA HIS A 123 1.91 8.16 3.55
C HIS A 123 0.79 9.11 3.15
N LEU A 124 -0.40 8.58 2.97
CA LEU A 124 -1.63 9.33 2.76
C LEU A 124 -2.43 9.25 4.05
N SER A 125 -2.65 10.39 4.68
CA SER A 125 -3.44 10.45 5.91
C SER A 125 -4.92 10.24 5.60
N GLY A 126 -5.55 9.32 6.33
CA GLY A 126 -6.96 8.96 6.17
C GLY A 126 -7.91 10.04 6.69
N GLY A 127 -7.94 11.18 6.02
CA GLY A 127 -9.03 12.14 6.22
C GLY A 127 -10.31 11.62 5.56
N VAL A 128 -11.37 11.38 6.35
CA VAL A 128 -12.67 10.95 5.80
C VAL A 128 -13.09 11.89 4.66
N GLY A 129 -13.18 11.35 3.43
CA GLY A 129 -13.61 12.09 2.25
C GLY A 129 -12.53 12.88 1.52
N ALA A 130 -11.27 12.84 1.94
CA ALA A 130 -10.18 13.49 1.19
C ALA A 130 -10.00 12.85 -0.19
N HIS A 131 -10.14 11.54 -0.29
CA HIS A 131 -9.99 10.74 -1.52
C HIS A 131 -11.13 9.71 -1.64
N PRO A 132 -12.36 10.12 -1.99
CA PRO A 132 -13.54 9.24 -1.95
C PRO A 132 -13.43 8.01 -2.86
N GLU A 133 -12.74 8.10 -3.99
CA GLU A 133 -12.52 6.97 -4.88
C GLU A 133 -11.54 5.95 -4.26
N LEU A 134 -10.53 6.42 -3.54
CA LEU A 134 -9.59 5.58 -2.79
C LEU A 134 -10.30 4.86 -1.65
N ASP A 135 -11.12 5.58 -0.88
CA ASP A 135 -11.92 5.03 0.23
C ASP A 135 -12.89 3.94 -0.27
N ALA A 136 -13.53 4.16 -1.42
CA ALA A 136 -14.40 3.17 -2.04
C ALA A 136 -13.64 1.92 -2.48
N ALA A 137 -12.47 2.08 -3.09
CA ALA A 137 -11.62 0.96 -3.51
C ALA A 137 -11.11 0.15 -2.31
N ILE A 138 -10.72 0.80 -1.22
CA ILE A 138 -10.31 0.15 0.04
C ILE A 138 -11.47 -0.66 0.61
N THR A 139 -12.66 -0.07 0.69
CA THR A 139 -13.85 -0.73 1.21
C THR A 139 -14.20 -2.00 0.42
N LEU A 140 -14.17 -1.92 -0.91
CA LEU A 140 -14.43 -3.06 -1.78
C LEU A 140 -13.36 -4.14 -1.64
N LEU A 141 -12.08 -3.76 -1.58
CA LEU A 141 -10.98 -4.71 -1.45
C LEU A 141 -11.03 -5.41 -0.09
N ALA A 142 -11.28 -4.69 1.00
CA ALA A 142 -11.40 -5.27 2.34
C ALA A 142 -12.55 -6.29 2.40
N ALA A 143 -13.71 -5.97 1.81
CA ALA A 143 -14.84 -6.88 1.75
C ALA A 143 -14.56 -8.13 0.90
N GLU A 144 -13.74 -8.00 -0.16
CA GLU A 144 -13.44 -9.13 -1.06
C GLU A 144 -12.35 -10.04 -0.50
N VAL A 145 -11.39 -9.51 0.29
CA VAL A 145 -10.33 -10.32 0.92
C VAL A 145 -10.92 -11.38 1.84
N ASP A 146 -11.96 -11.04 2.60
CA ASP A 146 -12.63 -11.92 3.54
C ASP A 146 -13.72 -12.81 2.86
N ALA A 147 -14.03 -12.56 1.60
CA ALA A 147 -15.08 -13.28 0.90
C ALA A 147 -14.60 -14.68 0.45
N THR A 148 -15.52 -15.66 0.49
CA THR A 148 -15.29 -17.01 -0.05
C THR A 148 -16.23 -17.27 -1.23
N ARG A 149 -16.19 -16.37 -2.24
CA ARG A 149 -17.11 -16.40 -3.39
C ARG A 149 -16.39 -16.81 -4.68
N GLN A 150 -17.17 -17.37 -5.62
CA GLN A 150 -16.63 -17.61 -6.97
C GLN A 150 -16.23 -16.29 -7.62
N GLY A 151 -15.08 -16.29 -8.31
CA GLY A 151 -14.55 -15.10 -8.94
C GLY A 151 -13.73 -14.18 -8.03
N GLN A 152 -13.57 -14.49 -6.74
CA GLN A 152 -12.79 -13.70 -5.76
C GLN A 152 -11.40 -13.35 -6.29
N SER A 153 -10.64 -14.31 -6.80
CA SER A 153 -9.29 -14.06 -7.30
C SER A 153 -9.24 -13.02 -8.42
N ALA A 154 -10.22 -13.05 -9.33
CA ALA A 154 -10.32 -12.06 -10.40
C ALA A 154 -10.71 -10.67 -9.86
N ALA A 155 -11.65 -10.62 -8.92
CA ALA A 155 -12.06 -9.38 -8.26
C ALA A 155 -10.92 -8.75 -7.46
N LEU A 156 -10.20 -9.53 -6.65
CA LEU A 156 -9.04 -9.06 -5.89
C LEU A 156 -7.97 -8.47 -6.81
N THR A 157 -7.66 -9.14 -7.93
CA THR A 157 -6.70 -8.64 -8.92
C THR A 157 -7.13 -7.27 -9.44
N ALA A 158 -8.38 -7.13 -9.88
CA ALA A 158 -8.90 -5.88 -10.42
C ALA A 158 -8.94 -4.76 -9.37
N LEU A 159 -9.33 -5.08 -8.13
CA LEU A 159 -9.42 -4.10 -7.04
C LEU A 159 -8.05 -3.59 -6.60
N VAL A 160 -7.03 -4.44 -6.56
CA VAL A 160 -5.66 -4.01 -6.26
C VAL A 160 -5.10 -3.13 -7.39
N ASP A 161 -5.44 -3.42 -8.66
CA ASP A 161 -5.09 -2.56 -9.79
C ASP A 161 -5.68 -1.15 -9.65
N VAL A 162 -6.97 -1.10 -9.35
CA VAL A 162 -7.70 0.16 -9.15
C VAL A 162 -7.15 0.92 -7.95
N LEU A 163 -6.91 0.24 -6.84
CA LEU A 163 -6.34 0.82 -5.63
C LEU A 163 -4.99 1.49 -5.91
N LEU A 164 -4.10 0.81 -6.64
CA LEU A 164 -2.79 1.36 -6.98
C LEU A 164 -2.91 2.65 -7.81
N VAL A 165 -3.83 2.70 -8.77
CA VAL A 165 -4.08 3.92 -9.56
C VAL A 165 -4.53 5.07 -8.65
N TYR A 166 -5.49 4.81 -7.75
CA TYR A 166 -6.01 5.86 -6.86
C TYR A 166 -4.98 6.32 -5.81
N LEU A 167 -4.14 5.41 -5.29
CA LEU A 167 -3.04 5.77 -4.40
C LEU A 167 -2.05 6.74 -5.07
N VAL A 168 -1.63 6.43 -6.29
CA VAL A 168 -0.70 7.32 -7.01
C VAL A 168 -1.36 8.65 -7.37
N ARG A 169 -2.63 8.64 -7.76
CA ARG A 169 -3.39 9.89 -8.02
C ARG A 169 -3.49 10.75 -6.76
N ALA A 170 -3.95 10.19 -5.65
CA ALA A 170 -4.06 10.89 -4.38
C ALA A 170 -2.72 11.54 -3.97
N TRP A 171 -1.63 10.80 -4.09
CA TRP A 171 -0.31 11.34 -3.82
C TRP A 171 0.09 12.48 -4.76
N LEU A 172 -0.21 12.37 -6.06
CA LEU A 172 0.08 13.41 -7.05
C LEU A 172 -0.73 14.69 -6.78
N ASP A 173 -1.98 14.55 -6.33
CA ASP A 173 -2.84 15.68 -5.98
C ASP A 173 -2.32 16.45 -4.76
N GLU A 174 -1.81 15.74 -3.76
CA GLU A 174 -1.18 16.33 -2.56
C GLU A 174 0.22 16.87 -2.81
N ASN A 175 0.94 16.32 -3.80
CA ASN A 175 2.32 16.66 -4.12
C ASN A 175 2.44 17.10 -5.59
N PRO A 176 1.97 18.29 -5.95
CA PRO A 176 2.08 18.78 -7.32
C PRO A 176 3.55 18.92 -7.71
N ILE A 177 4.04 18.00 -8.53
CA ILE A 177 5.45 17.94 -8.93
C ILE A 177 5.70 19.03 -9.95
N THR A 178 6.41 20.08 -9.52
CA THR A 178 6.97 21.09 -10.43
C THR A 178 8.11 20.46 -11.23
N GLY A 179 7.87 20.17 -12.51
CA GLY A 179 8.90 19.63 -13.40
C GLY A 179 8.56 18.31 -14.09
N TRP A 180 7.42 17.70 -13.79
CA TRP A 180 6.92 16.56 -14.56
C TRP A 180 6.43 17.04 -15.94
N PRO A 181 6.66 16.25 -17.01
CA PRO A 181 6.20 16.64 -18.34
C PRO A 181 4.70 16.95 -18.29
N LYS A 182 4.30 18.08 -18.86
CA LYS A 182 2.89 18.48 -19.03
C LYS A 182 2.01 17.42 -19.70
N ALA A 183 2.60 16.33 -20.19
CA ALA A 183 1.95 15.17 -20.82
C ALA A 183 1.00 14.39 -19.90
N ILE A 184 0.99 14.65 -18.57
CA ILE A 184 0.03 14.01 -17.65
C ILE A 184 -1.31 14.74 -17.62
N HIS A 185 -1.35 16.00 -18.05
CA HIS A 185 -2.55 16.85 -18.05
C HIS A 185 -3.15 17.09 -19.44
N ASP A 186 -2.62 16.46 -20.49
CA ASP A 186 -3.23 16.55 -21.82
C ASP A 186 -4.24 15.40 -22.00
N PRO A 187 -5.52 15.70 -22.32
CA PRO A 187 -6.61 14.72 -22.45
C PRO A 187 -6.45 13.78 -23.66
#